data_4d697fbd4efcfa9e5e929695b37761fd
#
_entry.id   4d697fbd4efcfa9e5e929695b37761fd
#
_cell.length_a   1.000
_cell.length_b   1.000
_cell.length_c   1.000
_cell.angle_alpha   90.00
_cell.angle_beta   90.00
_cell.angle_gamma   90.00
#
_symmetry.space_group_name_H-M   'P 1'
#
loop_
_entity.id
_entity.type
_entity.pdbx_description
1 polymer ?
#
loop_
_entity_poly.entity_id
_entity_poly.type
_entity_poly.pdbx_seq_one_letter_code
_entity_poly.pdbx_strand_id
1 'polypeptide(L)'
;EAEVMEVLKVCHEHEVPVTTRGAGTGNYGQAMPLAGGCILHLKNMSAVKSVAPGRVVVEPGCLLKDLDAAARAQSGQEIRMFSSTWATATIGGFIAGGSGGVGSCTWGALRDLGNIIRLRVVTMEASPRVLEFTGEELHRVSHAYGTNGIITEIEMPLAPAYDWVEIFVVTDSFPEASHLALDLGNEDG
;
A
#
# COMPACT_ATOMS: atom_id res chain seq x y z
N GLU A 1 14.85 -4.39 8.16
CA GLU A 1 15.55 -4.16 6.86
C GLU A 1 16.82 -5.00 6.77
N ALA A 2 17.70 -5.01 7.77
CA ALA A 2 18.93 -5.81 7.76
C ALA A 2 18.66 -7.31 7.55
N GLU A 3 17.69 -7.88 8.26
CA GLU A 3 17.29 -9.28 8.09
C GLU A 3 16.77 -9.59 6.67
N VAL A 4 16.05 -8.65 6.06
CA VAL A 4 15.61 -8.78 4.66
C VAL A 4 16.82 -8.87 3.74
N MET A 5 17.82 -8.00 3.92
CA MET A 5 19.06 -8.02 3.13
C MET A 5 19.80 -9.36 3.26
N GLU A 6 19.92 -9.90 4.48
CA GLU A 6 20.58 -11.18 4.72
C GLU A 6 19.85 -12.34 4.03
N VAL A 7 18.51 -12.39 4.14
CA VAL A 7 17.68 -13.40 3.47
C VAL A 7 17.86 -13.31 1.95
N LEU A 8 17.78 -12.11 1.38
CA LEU A 8 17.91 -11.90 -0.06
C LEU A 8 19.30 -12.29 -0.56
N LYS A 9 20.36 -11.97 0.19
CA LYS A 9 21.72 -12.36 -0.13
C LYS A 9 21.87 -13.89 -0.22
N VAL A 10 21.38 -14.61 0.80
CA VAL A 10 21.43 -16.09 0.83
C VAL A 10 20.59 -16.68 -0.31
N CYS A 11 19.38 -16.16 -0.54
CA CYS A 11 18.54 -16.61 -1.64
C CYS A 11 19.20 -16.36 -3.01
N HIS A 12 19.88 -15.24 -3.19
CA HIS A 12 20.60 -14.93 -4.42
C HIS A 12 21.80 -15.88 -4.61
N GLU A 13 22.61 -16.12 -3.56
CA GLU A 13 23.77 -17.00 -3.60
C GLU A 13 23.40 -18.44 -3.98
N HIS A 14 22.23 -18.91 -3.53
CA HIS A 14 21.75 -20.27 -3.79
C HIS A 14 20.71 -20.36 -4.91
N GLU A 15 20.51 -19.29 -5.68
CA GLU A 15 19.53 -19.22 -6.78
C GLU A 15 18.10 -19.61 -6.36
N VAL A 16 17.72 -19.29 -5.10
CA VAL A 16 16.40 -19.57 -4.53
C VAL A 16 15.43 -18.45 -4.92
N PRO A 17 14.34 -18.76 -5.64
CA PRO A 17 13.30 -17.77 -5.93
C PRO A 17 12.69 -17.19 -4.66
N VAL A 18 12.44 -15.87 -4.66
CA VAL A 18 11.81 -15.18 -3.53
C VAL A 18 10.44 -14.63 -3.94
N THR A 19 9.43 -15.01 -3.20
CA THR A 19 8.08 -14.45 -3.33
C THR A 19 7.78 -13.55 -2.13
N THR A 20 7.61 -12.25 -2.37
CA THR A 20 7.25 -11.30 -1.32
C THR A 20 5.77 -11.39 -0.98
N ARG A 21 5.46 -11.36 0.33
CA ARG A 21 4.08 -11.45 0.82
C ARG A 21 3.83 -10.43 1.93
N GLY A 22 2.79 -9.60 1.75
CA GLY A 22 2.17 -8.83 2.82
C GLY A 22 1.09 -9.69 3.50
N ALA A 23 -0.16 -9.25 3.50
CA ALA A 23 -1.28 -10.06 4.01
C ALA A 23 -1.76 -11.16 3.03
N GLY A 24 -1.33 -11.12 1.78
CA GLY A 24 -1.74 -12.09 0.75
C GLY A 24 -3.19 -11.91 0.27
N THR A 25 -3.75 -10.71 0.40
CA THR A 25 -5.15 -10.39 -0.01
C THR A 25 -5.31 -10.17 -1.52
N GLY A 26 -4.22 -10.08 -2.28
CA GLY A 26 -4.25 -9.94 -3.73
C GLY A 26 -4.82 -11.19 -4.41
N ASN A 27 -5.62 -10.99 -5.47
CA ASN A 27 -6.38 -12.04 -6.15
C ASN A 27 -5.79 -12.52 -7.48
N TYR A 28 -4.58 -12.06 -7.84
CA TYR A 28 -3.90 -12.47 -9.07
C TYR A 28 -2.85 -13.58 -8.85
N GLY A 29 -2.74 -14.11 -7.62
CA GLY A 29 -1.77 -15.16 -7.30
C GLY A 29 -0.33 -14.68 -7.10
N GLN A 30 -0.08 -13.36 -7.13
CA GLN A 30 1.26 -12.79 -7.02
C GLN A 30 2.01 -13.09 -5.71
N ALA A 31 1.27 -13.45 -4.66
CA ALA A 31 1.86 -13.85 -3.36
C ALA A 31 2.02 -15.38 -3.23
N MET A 32 1.84 -16.14 -4.32
CA MET A 32 1.98 -17.59 -4.36
C MET A 32 3.34 -17.97 -4.95
N PRO A 33 4.12 -18.83 -4.28
CA PRO A 33 5.44 -19.26 -4.78
C PRO A 33 5.29 -20.36 -5.84
N LEU A 34 4.86 -20.01 -7.05
CA LEU A 34 4.59 -20.97 -8.12
C LEU A 34 5.82 -21.76 -8.56
N ALA A 35 7.01 -21.19 -8.40
CA ALA A 35 8.29 -21.85 -8.65
C ALA A 35 8.92 -22.47 -7.38
N GLY A 36 8.17 -22.54 -6.28
CA GLY A 36 8.74 -22.89 -4.97
C GLY A 36 9.62 -21.77 -4.40
N GLY A 37 10.61 -22.12 -3.61
CA GLY A 37 11.58 -21.18 -3.04
C GLY A 37 11.17 -20.59 -1.70
N CYS A 38 11.58 -19.35 -1.42
CA CYS A 38 11.38 -18.64 -0.18
C CYS A 38 10.17 -17.70 -0.25
N ILE A 39 9.27 -17.76 0.74
CA ILE A 39 8.25 -16.74 0.94
C ILE A 39 8.77 -15.74 1.97
N LEU A 40 9.05 -14.53 1.52
CA LEU A 40 9.42 -13.41 2.39
C LEU A 40 8.16 -12.72 2.91
N HIS A 41 7.72 -13.12 4.12
CA HIS A 41 6.50 -12.60 4.72
C HIS A 41 6.78 -11.38 5.59
N LEU A 42 6.40 -10.20 5.13
CA LEU A 42 6.73 -8.91 5.75
C LEU A 42 5.75 -8.47 6.86
N LYS A 43 4.81 -9.31 7.27
CA LYS A 43 3.76 -8.97 8.23
C LYS A 43 4.31 -8.40 9.55
N ASN A 44 5.47 -8.87 10.00
CA ASN A 44 6.08 -8.42 11.26
C ASN A 44 6.83 -7.08 11.14
N MET A 45 7.06 -6.57 9.93
CA MET A 45 7.54 -5.22 9.68
C MET A 45 6.34 -4.28 9.62
N SER A 46 5.74 -3.94 10.77
CA SER A 46 4.43 -3.27 10.85
C SER A 46 4.45 -1.97 11.65
N ALA A 47 5.62 -1.47 12.01
CA ALA A 47 5.72 -0.26 12.84
C ALA A 47 5.31 1.00 12.06
N VAL A 48 4.48 1.83 12.67
CA VAL A 48 4.29 3.24 12.29
C VAL A 48 5.44 4.02 12.93
N LYS A 49 6.43 4.40 12.12
CA LYS A 49 7.69 5.00 12.60
C LYS A 49 7.53 6.45 13.03
N SER A 50 6.74 7.22 12.27
CA SER A 50 6.45 8.61 12.62
C SER A 50 5.18 9.08 11.92
N VAL A 51 4.44 9.96 12.61
CA VAL A 51 3.32 10.71 12.06
C VAL A 51 3.64 12.21 12.21
N ALA A 52 3.53 12.95 11.12
CA ALA A 52 3.77 14.40 11.08
C ALA A 52 2.66 15.09 10.27
N PRO A 53 2.51 16.41 10.35
CA PRO A 53 1.56 17.12 9.52
C PRO A 53 1.73 16.78 8.02
N GLY A 54 0.68 16.26 7.41
CA GLY A 54 0.60 15.90 6.00
C GLY A 54 1.31 14.61 5.60
N ARG A 55 1.94 13.86 6.53
CA ARG A 55 2.69 12.64 6.16
C ARG A 55 2.85 11.63 7.28
N VAL A 56 3.08 10.38 6.90
CA VAL A 56 3.41 9.27 7.79
C VAL A 56 4.54 8.42 7.20
N VAL A 57 5.43 7.93 8.06
CA VAL A 57 6.46 6.95 7.72
C VAL A 57 6.10 5.62 8.40
N VAL A 58 6.06 4.56 7.62
CA VAL A 58 5.54 3.26 8.05
C VAL A 58 6.29 2.10 7.41
N GLU A 59 6.30 0.96 8.07
CA GLU A 59 6.81 -0.30 7.54
C GLU A 59 5.76 -1.04 6.68
N PRO A 60 6.17 -1.83 5.66
CA PRO A 60 5.29 -2.37 4.64
C PRO A 60 4.25 -3.38 5.13
N GLY A 61 4.49 -4.03 6.27
CA GLY A 61 3.58 -5.01 6.87
C GLY A 61 2.47 -4.40 7.73
N CYS A 62 2.46 -3.08 7.94
CA CYS A 62 1.39 -2.41 8.66
C CYS A 62 0.06 -2.55 7.92
N LEU A 63 -1.01 -2.91 8.64
CA LEU A 63 -2.34 -2.96 8.06
C LEU A 63 -2.85 -1.54 7.80
N LEU A 64 -3.59 -1.35 6.71
CA LEU A 64 -4.15 -0.04 6.36
C LEU A 64 -5.03 0.54 7.48
N LYS A 65 -5.87 -0.31 8.11
CA LYS A 65 -6.71 0.09 9.25
C LYS A 65 -5.90 0.57 10.46
N ASP A 66 -4.77 -0.10 10.75
CA ASP A 66 -3.94 0.23 11.91
C ASP A 66 -3.13 1.51 11.64
N LEU A 67 -2.72 1.71 10.39
CA LEU A 67 -2.09 2.93 9.91
C LEU A 67 -3.04 4.14 10.02
N ASP A 68 -4.29 3.98 9.56
CA ASP A 68 -5.31 5.03 9.66
C ASP A 68 -5.62 5.37 11.13
N ALA A 69 -5.81 4.36 11.96
CA ALA A 69 -6.05 4.55 13.40
C ALA A 69 -4.89 5.30 14.08
N ALA A 70 -3.64 4.97 13.72
CA ALA A 70 -2.47 5.66 14.26
C ALA A 70 -2.38 7.12 13.79
N ALA A 71 -2.67 7.39 12.51
CA ALA A 71 -2.69 8.74 11.95
C ALA A 71 -3.75 9.61 12.63
N ARG A 72 -4.98 9.09 12.78
CA ARG A 72 -6.08 9.78 13.48
C ARG A 72 -5.74 10.07 14.94
N ALA A 73 -5.24 9.08 15.67
CA ALA A 73 -4.93 9.23 17.10
C ALA A 73 -3.78 10.22 17.38
N GLN A 74 -2.77 10.26 16.50
CA GLN A 74 -1.57 11.05 16.73
C GLN A 74 -1.65 12.48 16.16
N SER A 75 -2.46 12.71 15.11
CA SER A 75 -2.43 13.98 14.39
C SER A 75 -3.79 14.50 13.92
N GLY A 76 -4.88 13.78 14.14
CA GLY A 76 -6.20 14.14 13.60
C GLY A 76 -6.23 14.07 12.06
N GLN A 77 -5.40 13.24 11.46
CA GLN A 77 -5.31 13.03 10.03
C GLN A 77 -5.66 11.60 9.67
N GLU A 78 -5.97 11.35 8.41
CA GLU A 78 -6.30 10.02 7.88
C GLU A 78 -5.49 9.70 6.63
N ILE A 79 -5.42 8.42 6.26
CA ILE A 79 -4.86 8.01 4.98
C ILE A 79 -5.77 8.42 3.84
N ARG A 80 -5.19 8.92 2.73
CA ARG A 80 -5.95 9.39 1.56
C ARG A 80 -6.65 8.29 0.80
N MET A 81 -6.10 7.09 0.83
CA MET A 81 -6.53 5.99 -0.03
C MET A 81 -6.36 4.64 0.66
N PHE A 82 -7.29 3.74 0.40
CA PHE A 82 -7.22 2.37 0.90
C PHE A 82 -7.96 1.40 -0.05
N SER A 83 -7.56 0.13 -0.03
CA SER A 83 -8.24 -0.92 -0.78
C SER A 83 -9.56 -1.35 -0.11
N SER A 84 -10.45 -2.00 -0.87
CA SER A 84 -11.66 -2.62 -0.31
C SER A 84 -11.38 -3.63 0.82
N THR A 85 -10.17 -4.19 0.84
CA THR A 85 -9.68 -5.10 1.89
C THR A 85 -8.90 -4.36 2.99
N TRP A 86 -9.16 -3.08 3.23
CA TRP A 86 -8.41 -2.21 4.13
C TRP A 86 -8.18 -2.77 5.53
N ALA A 87 -9.16 -3.53 6.05
CA ALA A 87 -9.05 -4.13 7.38
C ALA A 87 -7.98 -5.24 7.46
N THR A 88 -7.59 -5.82 6.34
CA THR A 88 -6.68 -6.97 6.28
C THR A 88 -5.48 -6.76 5.36
N ALA A 89 -5.54 -5.80 4.43
CA ALA A 89 -4.44 -5.49 3.52
C ALA A 89 -3.31 -4.72 4.23
N THR A 90 -2.07 -5.01 3.85
CA THR A 90 -0.90 -4.24 4.29
C THR A 90 -0.62 -3.09 3.34
N ILE A 91 -0.05 -2.00 3.86
CA ILE A 91 0.31 -0.83 3.04
C ILE A 91 1.32 -1.18 1.95
N GLY A 92 2.32 -2.02 2.23
CA GLY A 92 3.29 -2.47 1.23
C GLY A 92 2.63 -3.31 0.13
N GLY A 93 1.70 -4.19 0.50
CA GLY A 93 0.91 -4.97 -0.46
C GLY A 93 0.00 -4.10 -1.32
N PHE A 94 -0.60 -3.06 -0.75
CA PHE A 94 -1.42 -2.09 -1.47
C PHE A 94 -0.63 -1.34 -2.54
N ILE A 95 0.57 -0.84 -2.19
CA ILE A 95 1.46 -0.14 -3.13
C ILE A 95 1.99 -1.10 -4.21
N ALA A 96 2.48 -2.26 -3.80
CA ALA A 96 3.02 -3.25 -4.73
C ALA A 96 1.95 -3.79 -5.70
N GLY A 97 0.71 -3.94 -5.23
CA GLY A 97 -0.43 -4.34 -6.06
C GLY A 97 -0.97 -3.24 -6.96
N GLY A 98 -0.72 -1.98 -6.63
CA GLY A 98 -1.07 -0.80 -7.45
C GLY A 98 -2.57 -0.58 -7.63
N SER A 99 -3.41 -1.07 -6.71
CA SER A 99 -4.85 -0.84 -6.80
C SER A 99 -5.19 0.62 -6.50
N GLY A 100 -6.20 1.18 -7.16
CA GLY A 100 -6.72 2.51 -6.89
C GLY A 100 -7.30 2.57 -5.47
N GLY A 101 -8.53 2.14 -5.31
CA GLY A 101 -9.22 2.06 -4.02
C GLY A 101 -10.10 3.26 -3.71
N VAL A 102 -10.67 3.23 -2.51
CA VAL A 102 -11.48 4.33 -1.97
C VAL A 102 -10.57 5.55 -1.78
N GLY A 103 -11.07 6.73 -2.13
CA GLY A 103 -10.30 7.97 -2.16
C GLY A 103 -9.80 8.36 -3.56
N SER A 104 -9.84 7.46 -4.54
CA SER A 104 -9.35 7.73 -5.90
C SER A 104 -10.13 8.85 -6.60
N CYS A 105 -11.42 9.04 -6.29
CA CYS A 105 -12.23 10.12 -6.87
C CYS A 105 -11.69 11.51 -6.46
N THR A 106 -11.14 11.62 -5.25
CA THR A 106 -10.59 12.88 -4.73
C THR A 106 -9.10 13.04 -5.07
N TRP A 107 -8.32 11.95 -4.93
CA TRP A 107 -6.85 12.00 -4.94
C TRP A 107 -6.22 11.43 -6.21
N GLY A 108 -7.02 10.89 -7.13
CA GLY A 108 -6.51 10.18 -8.32
C GLY A 108 -6.07 8.74 -8.00
N ALA A 109 -5.36 8.11 -8.94
CA ALA A 109 -4.86 6.76 -8.73
C ALA A 109 -3.69 6.73 -7.75
N LEU A 110 -3.49 5.61 -7.04
CA LEU A 110 -2.37 5.46 -6.11
C LEU A 110 -1.00 5.77 -6.74
N ARG A 111 -0.84 5.45 -8.03
CA ARG A 111 0.39 5.71 -8.78
C ARG A 111 0.58 7.16 -9.21
N ASP A 112 -0.45 8.01 -9.10
CA ASP A 112 -0.32 9.41 -9.49
C ASP A 112 0.60 10.13 -8.51
N LEU A 113 1.39 11.08 -9.05
CA LEU A 113 2.40 11.78 -8.25
C LEU A 113 1.76 12.51 -7.08
N GLY A 114 2.37 12.35 -5.91
CA GLY A 114 1.89 12.94 -4.66
C GLY A 114 1.06 11.98 -3.78
N ASN A 115 0.68 10.79 -4.27
CA ASN A 115 -0.02 9.78 -3.47
C ASN A 115 0.92 8.79 -2.77
N ILE A 116 2.17 8.76 -3.18
CA ILE A 116 3.28 8.15 -2.47
C ILE A 116 4.40 9.19 -2.43
N ILE A 117 5.01 9.43 -1.26
CA ILE A 117 6.08 10.42 -1.13
C ILE A 117 7.43 9.78 -1.38
N ARG A 118 7.71 8.64 -0.71
CA ARG A 118 9.00 7.95 -0.79
C ARG A 118 8.83 6.45 -0.51
N LEU A 119 9.63 5.65 -1.20
CA LEU A 119 9.80 4.21 -0.93
C LEU A 119 11.27 3.89 -0.68
N ARG A 120 11.55 3.12 0.36
CA ARG A 120 12.83 2.42 0.54
C ARG A 120 12.67 0.99 0.09
N VAL A 121 13.64 0.51 -0.68
CA VAL A 121 13.56 -0.78 -1.35
C VAL A 121 14.90 -1.49 -1.26
N VAL A 122 14.87 -2.76 -0.88
CA VAL A 122 16.06 -3.64 -0.89
C VAL A 122 16.11 -4.38 -2.23
N THR A 123 17.27 -4.32 -2.88
CA THR A 123 17.51 -5.00 -4.17
C THR A 123 17.77 -6.49 -3.99
N MET A 124 17.43 -7.31 -5.01
CA MET A 124 17.77 -8.73 -5.09
C MET A 124 19.03 -8.88 -5.92
N GLU A 125 20.19 -8.89 -5.26
CA GLU A 125 21.51 -9.00 -5.89
C GLU A 125 22.52 -9.63 -4.91
N ALA A 126 23.72 -10.01 -5.37
CA ALA A 126 24.75 -10.64 -4.54
C ALA A 126 25.14 -9.82 -3.30
N SER A 127 25.08 -8.51 -3.41
CA SER A 127 25.26 -7.56 -2.30
C SER A 127 24.03 -6.64 -2.24
N PRO A 128 22.95 -7.03 -1.56
CA PRO A 128 21.71 -6.26 -1.51
C PRO A 128 21.97 -4.82 -1.05
N ARG A 129 21.37 -3.88 -1.75
CA ARG A 129 21.46 -2.45 -1.44
C ARG A 129 20.08 -1.90 -1.08
N VAL A 130 20.08 -0.87 -0.26
CA VAL A 130 18.90 -0.06 0.01
C VAL A 130 18.86 1.10 -0.97
N LEU A 131 17.80 1.21 -1.75
CA LEU A 131 17.55 2.32 -2.66
C LEU A 131 16.35 3.13 -2.15
N GLU A 132 16.39 4.44 -2.41
CA GLU A 132 15.26 5.33 -2.13
C GLU A 132 14.72 5.88 -3.44
N PHE A 133 13.39 5.83 -3.59
CA PHE A 133 12.68 6.32 -4.76
C PHE A 133 11.69 7.40 -4.37
N THR A 134 11.65 8.50 -5.14
CA THR A 134 10.74 9.63 -4.99
C THR A 134 10.28 10.12 -6.36
N GLY A 135 9.19 10.87 -6.41
CA GLY A 135 8.67 11.44 -7.65
C GLY A 135 8.40 10.36 -8.71
N GLU A 136 8.81 10.60 -9.95
CA GLU A 136 8.59 9.67 -11.08
C GLU A 136 9.31 8.33 -10.92
N GLU A 137 10.39 8.27 -10.14
CA GLU A 137 11.12 7.01 -9.92
C GLU A 137 10.30 5.98 -9.13
N LEU A 138 9.28 6.42 -8.38
CA LEU A 138 8.34 5.55 -7.69
C LEU A 138 7.68 4.53 -8.64
N HIS A 139 7.50 4.87 -9.90
CA HIS A 139 6.94 3.97 -10.92
C HIS A 139 7.80 2.74 -11.21
N ARG A 140 9.07 2.74 -10.81
CA ARG A 140 9.95 1.58 -10.94
C ARG A 140 9.57 0.45 -9.99
N VAL A 141 8.86 0.75 -8.89
CA VAL A 141 8.56 -0.20 -7.80
C VAL A 141 7.07 -0.29 -7.50
N SER A 142 6.35 0.82 -7.54
CA SER A 142 4.89 0.84 -7.38
C SER A 142 4.23 0.01 -8.49
N HIS A 143 3.22 -0.78 -8.13
CA HIS A 143 2.50 -1.68 -9.06
C HIS A 143 3.39 -2.72 -9.78
N ALA A 144 4.51 -3.10 -9.15
CA ALA A 144 5.43 -4.10 -9.69
C ALA A 144 5.27 -5.49 -9.04
N TYR A 145 4.28 -5.68 -8.18
CA TYR A 145 3.99 -6.94 -7.49
C TYR A 145 5.19 -7.55 -6.72
N GLY A 146 6.13 -6.70 -6.29
CA GLY A 146 7.34 -7.14 -5.59
C GLY A 146 8.44 -7.71 -6.47
N THR A 147 8.33 -7.60 -7.80
CA THR A 147 9.33 -8.13 -8.75
C THR A 147 10.57 -7.24 -8.89
N ASN A 148 10.46 -5.95 -8.56
CA ASN A 148 11.52 -4.94 -8.75
C ASN A 148 12.25 -4.58 -7.45
N GLY A 149 12.16 -5.44 -6.43
CA GLY A 149 12.77 -5.26 -5.13
C GLY A 149 11.75 -5.32 -3.98
N ILE A 150 12.25 -5.32 -2.77
CA ILE A 150 11.45 -5.50 -1.55
C ILE A 150 11.26 -4.15 -0.87
N ILE A 151 10.03 -3.67 -0.82
CA ILE A 151 9.70 -2.43 -0.08
C ILE A 151 9.89 -2.67 1.42
N THR A 152 10.71 -1.85 2.07
CA THR A 152 11.01 -1.96 3.51
C THR A 152 10.58 -0.75 4.33
N GLU A 153 10.36 0.39 3.70
CA GLU A 153 9.81 1.59 4.33
C GLU A 153 9.02 2.41 3.33
N ILE A 154 7.99 3.06 3.80
CA ILE A 154 7.04 3.80 2.99
C ILE A 154 6.78 5.14 3.66
N GLU A 155 6.81 6.23 2.90
CA GLU A 155 6.32 7.53 3.32
C GLU A 155 5.10 7.90 2.46
N MET A 156 3.96 8.11 3.14
CA MET A 156 2.66 8.41 2.51
C MET A 156 2.16 9.77 2.93
N PRO A 157 1.42 10.48 2.06
CA PRO A 157 0.70 11.68 2.44
C PRO A 157 -0.52 11.33 3.30
N LEU A 158 -0.88 12.25 4.18
CA LEU A 158 -2.11 12.24 4.97
C LEU A 158 -3.04 13.38 4.56
N ALA A 159 -4.32 13.25 4.90
CA ALA A 159 -5.34 14.28 4.78
C ALA A 159 -5.94 14.59 6.15
N PRO A 160 -6.59 15.73 6.36
CA PRO A 160 -7.41 15.95 7.55
C PRO A 160 -8.42 14.82 7.73
N ALA A 161 -8.58 14.31 8.95
CA ALA A 161 -9.55 13.26 9.21
C ALA A 161 -10.97 13.86 9.27
N TYR A 162 -11.92 13.10 8.72
CA TYR A 162 -13.34 13.41 8.77
C TYR A 162 -14.09 12.38 9.64
N ASP A 163 -15.21 12.79 10.19
CA ASP A 163 -16.18 11.90 10.85
C ASP A 163 -17.09 11.31 9.77
N TRP A 164 -16.61 10.25 9.12
CA TRP A 164 -17.33 9.59 8.05
C TRP A 164 -18.62 8.93 8.55
N VAL A 165 -19.70 9.11 7.80
CA VAL A 165 -20.97 8.41 8.00
C VAL A 165 -21.22 7.49 6.82
N GLU A 166 -21.43 6.21 7.08
CA GLU A 166 -21.78 5.23 6.07
C GLU A 166 -23.30 5.18 5.89
N ILE A 167 -23.77 5.40 4.66
CA ILE A 167 -25.20 5.43 4.33
C ILE A 167 -25.45 4.40 3.23
N PHE A 168 -26.40 3.48 3.47
CA PHE A 168 -26.90 2.55 2.47
C PHE A 168 -28.20 3.08 1.89
N VAL A 169 -28.21 3.29 0.56
CA VAL A 169 -29.43 3.63 -0.18
C VAL A 169 -29.82 2.45 -1.04
N VAL A 170 -31.07 1.99 -0.88
CA VAL A 170 -31.63 0.88 -1.64
C VAL A 170 -32.68 1.43 -2.61
N THR A 171 -32.59 1.04 -3.88
CA THR A 171 -33.56 1.39 -4.91
C THR A 171 -34.04 0.10 -5.60
N ASP A 172 -35.26 0.11 -6.13
CA ASP A 172 -35.83 -1.02 -6.88
C ASP A 172 -35.44 -0.97 -8.37
N SER A 173 -34.76 0.08 -8.81
CA SER A 173 -34.49 0.35 -10.23
C SER A 173 -33.01 0.72 -10.44
N PHE A 174 -32.33 0.00 -11.34
CA PHE A 174 -30.96 0.31 -11.73
C PHE A 174 -30.81 1.73 -12.33
N PRO A 175 -31.69 2.22 -13.22
CA PRO A 175 -31.62 3.59 -13.70
C PRO A 175 -31.71 4.63 -12.59
N GLU A 176 -32.58 4.45 -11.61
CA GLU A 176 -32.71 5.34 -10.44
C GLU A 176 -31.44 5.34 -9.61
N ALA A 177 -30.86 4.16 -9.30
CA ALA A 177 -29.59 4.04 -8.61
C ALA A 177 -28.45 4.75 -9.35
N SER A 178 -28.43 4.62 -10.69
CA SER A 178 -27.39 5.24 -11.52
C SER A 178 -27.49 6.77 -11.54
N HIS A 179 -28.71 7.32 -11.62
CA HIS A 179 -28.93 8.76 -11.55
C HIS A 179 -28.54 9.30 -10.18
N LEU A 180 -28.96 8.66 -9.09
CA LEU A 180 -28.60 9.07 -7.74
C LEU A 180 -27.10 9.02 -7.52
N ALA A 181 -26.41 7.98 -7.99
CA ALA A 181 -24.96 7.89 -7.87
C ALA A 181 -24.23 9.00 -8.65
N LEU A 182 -24.75 9.38 -9.82
CA LEU A 182 -24.21 10.49 -10.61
C LEU A 182 -24.44 11.83 -9.91
N ASP A 183 -25.64 12.04 -9.40
CA ASP A 183 -25.98 13.29 -8.70
C ASP A 183 -25.09 13.46 -7.44
N LEU A 184 -24.98 12.42 -6.61
CA LEU A 184 -24.11 12.43 -5.43
C LEU A 184 -22.62 12.61 -5.77
N GLY A 185 -22.17 12.05 -6.90
CA GLY A 185 -20.79 12.20 -7.37
C GLY A 185 -20.45 13.62 -7.88
N ASN A 186 -21.45 14.44 -8.18
CA ASN A 186 -21.31 15.81 -8.65
C ASN A 186 -21.58 16.86 -7.54
N GLU A 187 -22.01 16.44 -6.37
CA GLU A 187 -22.15 17.34 -5.22
C GLU A 187 -20.76 17.75 -4.70
N ASP A 188 -20.59 19.04 -4.46
CA ASP A 188 -19.41 19.57 -3.79
C ASP A 188 -19.47 19.20 -2.31
N GLY A 189 -18.54 18.34 -1.86
CA GLY A 189 -18.41 17.84 -0.49
C GLY A 189 -17.83 18.86 0.50
#